data_920f3fc62c99d5fdbc022766a5fb3a51
#
_entry.id   920f3fc62c99d5fdbc022766a5fb3a51
#
_cell.length_a   1.000
_cell.length_b   1.000
_cell.length_c   1.000
_cell.angle_alpha   90.00
_cell.angle_beta   90.00
_cell.angle_gamma   90.00
#
_symmetry.space_group_name_H-M   'P 1'
#
loop_
_entity.id
_entity.type
_entity.pdbx_description
1 polymer ?
#
loop_
_entity_poly.entity_id
_entity_poly.type
_entity_poly.pdbx_seq_one_letter_code
_entity_poly.pdbx_strand_id
1 'polypeptide(L)' 'MTRNLALTLALVLTPAAAFAQAPDRAAIRRVCSADFQKNCPGIQPGGGRLAACLKEKRSSFSDACLTTLQQARAQRQVN' A
#
# COMPACT_ATOMS: atom_id res chain seq x y z
N MET A 1 15.97 38.13 43.29
CA MET A 1 14.75 37.83 42.53
C MET A 1 15.07 36.89 41.38
N THR A 2 14.88 35.65 41.63
CA THR A 2 15.12 34.63 40.62
C THR A 2 13.88 34.40 39.83
N ARG A 3 13.92 34.77 38.59
CA ARG A 3 12.85 34.50 37.65
C ARG A 3 13.15 33.19 36.98
N ASN A 4 12.55 32.17 37.47
CA ASN A 4 12.60 30.87 36.81
C ASN A 4 11.70 30.90 35.60
N LEU A 5 12.28 31.21 34.48
CA LEU A 5 11.62 30.95 33.21
C LEU A 5 11.74 29.46 32.94
N ALA A 6 10.75 28.72 33.32
CA ALA A 6 10.61 27.35 32.87
C ALA A 6 10.20 27.39 31.41
N LEU A 7 11.19 27.31 30.53
CA LEU A 7 10.93 27.02 29.14
C LEU A 7 10.50 25.56 29.06
N THR A 8 9.22 25.34 29.09
CA THR A 8 8.67 24.04 28.74
C THR A 8 8.78 23.90 27.24
N LEU A 9 9.84 23.24 26.83
CA LEU A 9 9.97 22.82 25.45
C LEU A 9 8.94 21.71 25.23
N ALA A 10 7.82 22.08 24.65
CA ALA A 10 6.85 21.08 24.22
C ALA A 10 7.41 20.39 22.99
N LEU A 11 8.01 19.23 23.20
CA LEU A 11 8.40 18.37 22.09
C LEU A 11 7.14 17.79 21.47
N VAL A 12 6.71 18.39 20.37
CA VAL A 12 5.63 17.82 19.59
C VAL A 12 6.22 16.73 18.73
N LEU A 13 6.14 15.50 19.21
CA LEU A 13 6.46 14.33 18.38
C LEU A 13 5.29 14.11 17.43
N THR A 14 5.45 14.54 16.20
CA THR A 14 4.51 14.20 15.14
C THR A 14 4.95 12.86 14.54
N PRO A 15 4.13 11.80 14.65
CA PRO A 15 4.44 10.55 13.99
C PRO A 15 4.14 10.67 12.49
N ALA A 16 5.05 11.25 11.75
CA ALA A 16 4.91 11.43 10.31
C ALA A 16 5.11 10.13 9.54
N ALA A 17 5.63 9.08 10.19
CA ALA A 17 6.00 7.85 9.50
C ALA A 17 4.82 6.94 9.16
N ALA A 18 3.64 7.14 9.77
CA ALA A 18 2.52 6.22 9.60
C ALA A 18 1.85 6.28 8.23
N PHE A 19 2.10 7.33 7.46
CA PHE A 19 1.41 7.57 6.19
C PHE A 19 2.26 7.37 4.96
N ALA A 20 3.55 7.08 5.14
CA ALA A 20 4.49 7.04 4.03
C ALA A 20 4.80 5.63 3.55
N GLN A 21 4.18 4.61 4.12
CA GLN A 21 4.49 3.23 3.77
C GLN A 21 3.64 2.76 2.60
N ALA A 22 4.31 2.43 1.50
CA ALA A 22 3.67 1.75 0.40
C ALA A 22 3.21 0.35 0.86
N PRO A 23 2.12 -0.17 0.30
CA PRO A 23 1.72 -1.53 0.57
C PRO A 23 2.80 -2.50 0.11
N ASP A 24 3.22 -3.37 0.99
CA ASP A 24 4.17 -4.42 0.66
C ASP A 24 3.45 -5.62 0.03
N ARG A 25 4.22 -6.65 -0.31
CA ARG A 25 3.64 -7.86 -0.92
C ARG A 25 2.61 -8.53 -0.01
N ALA A 26 2.83 -8.50 1.30
CA ALA A 26 1.89 -9.10 2.24
C ALA A 26 0.56 -8.35 2.25
N ALA A 27 0.61 -7.01 2.19
CA ALA A 27 -0.60 -6.20 2.13
C ALA A 27 -1.36 -6.43 0.82
N ILE A 28 -0.64 -6.47 -0.31
CA ILE A 28 -1.24 -6.76 -1.62
C ILE A 28 -1.90 -8.15 -1.59
N ARG A 29 -1.21 -9.12 -1.03
CA ARG A 29 -1.74 -10.48 -0.95
C ARG A 29 -3.02 -10.54 -0.11
N ARG A 30 -3.05 -9.86 1.03
CA ARG A 30 -4.24 -9.84 1.89
C ARG A 30 -5.44 -9.20 1.20
N VAL A 31 -5.21 -8.11 0.49
CA VAL A 31 -6.29 -7.35 -0.14
C VAL A 31 -6.73 -7.97 -1.47
N CYS A 32 -5.79 -8.50 -2.23
CA CYS A 32 -6.02 -8.93 -3.61
C CYS A 32 -6.15 -10.44 -3.80
N SER A 33 -5.78 -11.25 -2.79
CA SER A 33 -5.71 -12.71 -2.95
C SER A 33 -7.05 -13.30 -3.40
N ALA A 34 -8.14 -12.91 -2.76
CA ALA A 34 -9.46 -13.42 -3.11
C ALA A 34 -9.84 -13.06 -4.55
N ASP A 35 -9.52 -11.84 -4.98
CA ASP A 35 -9.81 -11.38 -6.33
C ASP A 35 -9.01 -12.17 -7.37
N PHE A 36 -7.73 -12.42 -7.11
CA PHE A 36 -6.91 -13.21 -8.01
C PHE A 36 -7.36 -14.67 -8.08
N GLN A 37 -7.75 -15.24 -6.96
CA GLN A 37 -8.27 -16.62 -6.96
C GLN A 37 -9.58 -16.74 -7.72
N LYS A 38 -10.43 -15.74 -7.61
CA LYS A 38 -11.72 -15.73 -8.27
C LYS A 38 -11.60 -15.46 -9.77
N ASN A 39 -10.77 -14.50 -10.15
CA ASN A 39 -10.69 -13.99 -11.53
C ASN A 39 -9.57 -14.61 -12.34
N CYS A 40 -8.53 -15.09 -11.67
CA CYS A 40 -7.35 -15.66 -12.33
C CYS A 40 -6.99 -17.03 -11.76
N PRO A 41 -7.93 -17.99 -11.72
CA PRO A 41 -7.65 -19.28 -11.10
C PRO A 41 -6.57 -20.04 -11.88
N GLY A 42 -5.66 -20.68 -11.15
CA GLY A 42 -4.65 -21.53 -11.76
C GLY A 42 -3.50 -20.80 -12.43
N ILE A 43 -3.49 -19.46 -12.40
CA ILE A 43 -2.39 -18.70 -12.99
C ILE A 43 -1.26 -18.57 -11.97
N GLN A 44 -0.08 -19.02 -12.36
CA GLN A 44 1.08 -18.95 -11.48
C GLN A 44 1.74 -17.58 -11.57
N PRO A 45 2.27 -17.06 -10.44
CA PRO A 45 2.97 -15.79 -10.46
C PRO A 45 4.25 -15.87 -11.28
N GLY A 46 4.58 -14.78 -11.97
CA GLY A 46 5.79 -14.65 -12.75
C GLY A 46 5.49 -14.38 -14.22
N GLY A 47 6.48 -13.84 -14.94
CA GLY A 47 6.37 -13.56 -16.37
C GLY A 47 5.27 -12.59 -16.77
N GLY A 48 4.72 -11.82 -15.81
CA GLY A 48 3.65 -10.87 -16.11
C GLY A 48 2.27 -11.50 -16.30
N ARG A 49 2.11 -12.77 -16.01
CA ARG A 49 0.83 -13.47 -16.23
C ARG A 49 -0.29 -12.94 -15.35
N LEU A 50 -0.01 -12.66 -14.07
CA LEU A 50 -1.01 -12.09 -13.20
C LEU A 50 -1.37 -10.66 -13.60
N ALA A 51 -0.38 -9.88 -14.05
CA ALA A 51 -0.63 -8.53 -14.52
C ALA A 51 -1.50 -8.53 -15.78
N ALA A 52 -1.29 -9.47 -16.69
CA ALA A 52 -2.12 -9.62 -17.88
C ALA A 52 -3.56 -9.98 -17.51
N CYS A 53 -3.74 -10.93 -16.59
CA CYS A 53 -5.06 -11.31 -16.11
C CYS A 53 -5.78 -10.14 -15.43
N LEU A 54 -5.07 -9.39 -14.60
CA LEU A 54 -5.61 -8.20 -13.96
C LEU A 54 -6.09 -7.18 -15.01
N LYS A 55 -5.29 -6.96 -16.04
CA LYS A 55 -5.63 -6.02 -17.09
C LYS A 55 -6.89 -6.42 -17.86
N GLU A 56 -7.02 -7.69 -18.16
CA GLU A 56 -8.20 -8.21 -18.87
C GLU A 56 -9.47 -8.17 -18.01
N LYS A 57 -9.34 -8.44 -16.71
CA LYS A 57 -10.47 -8.60 -15.81
C LYS A 57 -10.57 -7.49 -14.77
N ARG A 58 -10.04 -6.33 -15.08
CA ARG A 58 -9.95 -5.21 -14.14
C ARG A 58 -11.29 -4.85 -13.51
N SER A 59 -12.36 -4.88 -14.29
CA SER A 59 -13.69 -4.53 -13.79
C SER A 59 -14.24 -5.54 -12.79
N SER A 60 -13.67 -6.72 -12.71
CA SER A 60 -14.07 -7.77 -11.76
C SER A 60 -13.29 -7.74 -10.47
N PHE A 61 -12.26 -6.91 -10.39
CA PHE A 61 -11.45 -6.75 -9.17
C PHE A 61 -12.08 -5.71 -8.26
N SER A 62 -11.92 -5.90 -6.95
CA SER A 62 -12.43 -4.95 -5.97
C SER A 62 -11.68 -3.62 -6.04
N ASP A 63 -12.37 -2.53 -5.69
CA ASP A 63 -11.75 -1.22 -5.61
C ASP A 63 -10.59 -1.20 -4.63
N ALA A 64 -10.72 -1.91 -3.50
CA ALA A 64 -9.67 -2.01 -2.51
C ALA A 64 -8.40 -2.63 -3.10
N CYS A 65 -8.54 -3.70 -3.88
CA CYS A 65 -7.40 -4.33 -4.54
C CYS A 65 -6.78 -3.42 -5.58
N LEU A 66 -7.59 -2.80 -6.43
CA LEU A 66 -7.08 -1.90 -7.47
C LEU A 66 -6.36 -0.69 -6.87
N THR A 67 -6.90 -0.10 -5.82
CA THR A 67 -6.26 1.02 -5.13
C THR A 67 -4.92 0.61 -4.52
N THR A 68 -4.88 -0.56 -3.88
CA THR A 68 -3.65 -1.09 -3.29
C THR A 68 -2.57 -1.29 -4.35
N LEU A 69 -2.95 -1.83 -5.51
CA LEU A 69 -2.00 -2.03 -6.61
C LEU A 69 -1.50 -0.71 -7.20
N GLN A 70 -2.37 0.29 -7.29
CA GLN A 70 -1.97 1.62 -7.75
C GLN A 70 -0.98 2.27 -6.80
N GLN A 71 -1.19 2.15 -5.50
CA GLN A 71 -0.28 2.69 -4.49
C GLN A 71 1.09 2.01 -4.57
N ALA A 72 1.12 0.70 -4.75
CA ALA A 72 2.37 -0.04 -4.89
C ALA A 72 3.12 0.38 -6.15
N ARG A 73 2.41 0.62 -7.24
CA ARG A 73 3.01 1.07 -8.50
C ARG A 73 3.58 2.48 -8.37
N ALA A 74 2.82 3.39 -7.76
CA ALA A 74 3.26 4.76 -7.56
C ALA A 74 4.55 4.82 -6.73
N GLN A 75 4.67 3.97 -5.72
CA GLN A 75 5.85 3.92 -4.89
C GLN A 75 7.09 3.46 -5.66
N ARG A 76 6.92 2.53 -6.60
CA ARG A 76 8.04 2.09 -7.45
C ARG A 76 8.56 3.18 -8.36
N GLN A 77 7.67 4.06 -8.82
CA GLN A 77 8.04 5.14 -9.73
C GLN A 77 8.81 6.26 -9.03
N VAL A 78 8.59 6.42 -7.71
CA VAL A 78 9.26 7.46 -6.92
C VAL A 78 10.68 7.03 -6.54
N ASN A 79 10.95 5.75 -6.46
CA ASN A 79 12.26 5.21 -6.17
C ASN A 79 13.04 4.99 -7.45
#